data_548d88846bef8e24cf0dfb2971ac38ab
#
_entry.id   548d88846bef8e24cf0dfb2971ac38ab
#
_cell.length_a   1.000
_cell.length_b   1.000
_cell.length_c   1.000
_cell.angle_alpha   90.00
_cell.angle_beta   90.00
_cell.angle_gamma   90.00
#
_symmetry.space_group_name_H-M   'P 1'
#
loop_
_entity.id
_entity.type
_entity.pdbx_description
1 polymer ?
#
loop_
_entity_poly.entity_id
_entity_poly.type
_entity_poly.pdbx_seq_one_letter_code
_entity_poly.pdbx_strand_id
1 'polypeptide(L)'
;MSGRSRRRAVVVAATPTPNGDLHIGHMAGPYLAGDVYSRYLAADGRDVIYTTCTDDSQTYVTTTARRLGVSAEQLCAESTAKIERSISAMGLSMEGLPPIDDRYRATVLEFFTRLHETGRLRERTVRLPYAQESGRYLYDGLMTGSCPVCLTGSAGGVCEGCGHPNNADELLGARSVLEPDSPVTTREVTILVLPMEEYRERLTSYFAERLGRWRPHAAQLVRELLARPLPEIPVTVPGDWGIAAPFPETPGQILYPWVEAMPAVMYSTWWSADRRGERTEAVDELWRAGSGTELVYFHGFDNVYHWGLLDLVLLMAHGDRYVLPEANISNEFYDLEGEKFSTSRNHLIWSADLLAEVPRDLVRFYLALTAPEFQRTDFSTAALTEVTERRLIGPWNRLAEALNALAPAGAGSPLPTTATGRDRAAGIIERFRLTYELDGFNLGRSAENVVAALDRLAAVAREPRERDDALGTGDLLLQVRALLACAAPLLIDAAAEATAAGVDLALDAEQPEKITPFALPRLPRAARAGAARTEVAA
;
A
#
# COMPACT_ATOMS: atom_id res chain seq x y z
N MET A 1 -22.55 -19.53 11.44
CA MET A 1 -21.33 -18.94 10.85
C MET A 1 -20.87 -19.87 9.75
N SER A 2 -21.04 -19.47 8.47
CA SER A 2 -20.72 -20.32 7.32
C SER A 2 -19.20 -20.45 7.22
N GLY A 3 -18.71 -21.68 7.07
CA GLY A 3 -17.31 -21.97 6.83
C GLY A 3 -16.84 -21.33 5.52
N ARG A 4 -16.46 -20.06 5.55
CA ARG A 4 -15.55 -19.51 4.54
C ARG A 4 -14.28 -20.34 4.67
N SER A 5 -14.04 -21.23 3.72
CA SER A 5 -12.74 -21.83 3.52
C SER A 5 -11.72 -20.71 3.71
N ARG A 6 -10.76 -20.89 4.62
CA ARG A 6 -9.72 -19.89 4.91
C ARG A 6 -8.81 -19.78 3.68
N ARG A 7 -9.24 -18.99 2.69
CA ARG A 7 -8.47 -18.73 1.48
C ARG A 7 -7.22 -17.95 1.85
N ARG A 8 -6.11 -18.28 1.20
CA ARG A 8 -4.90 -17.46 1.26
C ARG A 8 -5.21 -16.05 0.75
N ALA A 9 -4.68 -15.02 1.38
CA ALA A 9 -4.72 -13.67 0.87
C ALA A 9 -3.34 -13.27 0.33
N VAL A 10 -3.30 -12.73 -0.88
CA VAL A 10 -2.15 -12.01 -1.41
C VAL A 10 -2.52 -10.53 -1.43
N VAL A 11 -1.84 -9.76 -0.61
CA VAL A 11 -2.01 -8.32 -0.46
C VAL A 11 -0.84 -7.64 -1.13
N VAL A 12 -1.13 -6.77 -2.09
CA VAL A 12 -0.11 -6.08 -2.89
C VAL A 12 -0.21 -4.58 -2.63
N ALA A 13 0.90 -3.95 -2.24
CA ALA A 13 1.03 -2.50 -2.29
C ALA A 13 1.62 -2.08 -3.65
N ALA A 14 1.21 -0.92 -4.15
CA ALA A 14 1.74 -0.35 -5.39
C ALA A 14 3.27 -0.31 -5.37
N THR A 15 3.87 -0.64 -6.50
CA THR A 15 5.32 -0.72 -6.68
C THR A 15 5.98 0.66 -6.60
N PRO A 16 6.97 0.85 -5.72
CA PRO A 16 7.69 2.12 -5.66
C PRO A 16 8.73 2.22 -6.76
N THR A 17 8.79 3.37 -7.42
CA THR A 17 9.88 3.67 -8.35
C THR A 17 11.17 3.94 -7.57
N PRO A 18 12.30 3.23 -7.83
CA PRO A 18 13.55 3.39 -7.09
C PRO A 18 14.35 4.61 -7.59
N ASN A 19 13.77 5.80 -7.43
CA ASN A 19 14.39 7.10 -7.76
C ASN A 19 14.60 7.98 -6.52
N GLY A 20 14.49 7.40 -5.33
CA GLY A 20 14.64 8.00 -4.01
C GLY A 20 14.20 7.02 -2.92
N ASP A 21 14.00 7.53 -1.69
CA ASP A 21 13.44 6.75 -0.57
C ASP A 21 11.91 6.94 -0.51
N LEU A 22 11.26 6.21 0.40
CA LEU A 22 9.85 6.39 0.73
C LEU A 22 9.70 7.56 1.73
N HIS A 23 8.91 8.55 1.36
CA HIS A 23 8.51 9.62 2.28
C HIS A 23 7.21 9.24 3.03
N ILE A 24 6.89 10.00 4.07
CA ILE A 24 5.72 9.77 4.92
C ILE A 24 4.39 9.71 4.13
N GLY A 25 4.28 10.45 3.03
CA GLY A 25 3.09 10.38 2.16
C GLY A 25 2.87 9.00 1.55
N HIS A 26 3.95 8.29 1.14
CA HIS A 26 3.83 6.90 0.68
C HIS A 26 3.37 5.98 1.82
N MET A 27 3.94 6.17 3.02
CA MET A 27 3.62 5.33 4.19
C MET A 27 2.17 5.51 4.64
N ALA A 28 1.65 6.76 4.66
CA ALA A 28 0.27 7.04 5.06
C ALA A 28 -0.79 6.46 4.09
N GLY A 29 -0.36 6.16 2.87
CA GLY A 29 -1.19 5.57 1.82
C GLY A 29 -1.14 4.04 1.81
N PRO A 30 -0.69 3.45 0.69
CA PRO A 30 -0.86 2.01 0.44
C PRO A 30 -0.09 1.12 1.39
N TYR A 31 1.10 1.55 1.86
CA TYR A 31 1.97 0.65 2.62
C TYR A 31 1.45 0.36 4.02
N LEU A 32 1.07 1.38 4.79
CA LEU A 32 0.49 1.16 6.13
C LEU A 32 -0.87 0.48 6.04
N ALA A 33 -1.70 0.86 5.07
CA ALA A 33 -3.02 0.28 4.90
C ALA A 33 -2.94 -1.22 4.57
N GLY A 34 -2.07 -1.61 3.63
CA GLY A 34 -1.83 -3.01 3.29
C GLY A 34 -1.24 -3.82 4.45
N ASP A 35 -0.32 -3.23 5.23
CA ASP A 35 0.25 -3.88 6.41
C ASP A 35 -0.78 -4.12 7.51
N VAL A 36 -1.58 -3.10 7.85
CA VAL A 36 -2.63 -3.22 8.87
C VAL A 36 -3.66 -4.27 8.46
N TYR A 37 -4.09 -4.27 7.20
CA TYR A 37 -5.00 -5.28 6.68
C TYR A 37 -4.40 -6.68 6.75
N SER A 38 -3.15 -6.84 6.35
CA SER A 38 -2.44 -8.13 6.37
C SER A 38 -2.28 -8.67 7.79
N ARG A 39 -1.94 -7.81 8.75
CA ARG A 39 -1.84 -8.19 10.17
C ARG A 39 -3.18 -8.56 10.78
N TYR A 40 -4.23 -7.83 10.42
CA TYR A 40 -5.60 -8.19 10.83
C TYR A 40 -5.99 -9.57 10.32
N LEU A 41 -5.78 -9.86 9.04
CA LEU A 41 -6.08 -11.16 8.45
C LEU A 41 -5.28 -12.29 9.13
N ALA A 42 -3.99 -12.07 9.41
CA ALA A 42 -3.14 -13.04 10.11
C ALA A 42 -3.64 -13.29 11.54
N ALA A 43 -4.05 -12.24 12.27
CA ALA A 43 -4.65 -12.35 13.61
C ALA A 43 -6.00 -13.07 13.59
N ASP A 44 -6.76 -12.96 12.49
CA ASP A 44 -8.00 -13.73 12.25
C ASP A 44 -7.72 -15.17 11.74
N GLY A 45 -6.44 -15.59 11.70
CA GLY A 45 -5.98 -16.93 11.38
C GLY A 45 -5.97 -17.25 9.88
N ARG A 46 -5.90 -16.26 9.00
CA ARG A 46 -5.68 -16.45 7.56
C ARG A 46 -4.19 -16.54 7.24
N ASP A 47 -3.88 -17.28 6.20
CA ASP A 47 -2.57 -17.26 5.57
C ASP A 47 -2.47 -16.04 4.65
N VAL A 48 -1.43 -15.20 4.84
CA VAL A 48 -1.32 -13.90 4.15
C VAL A 48 0.09 -13.71 3.63
N ILE A 49 0.21 -13.37 2.36
CA ILE A 49 1.44 -12.81 1.77
C ILE A 49 1.19 -11.33 1.53
N TYR A 50 1.97 -10.46 2.19
CA TYR A 50 2.00 -9.03 1.92
C TYR A 50 3.27 -8.69 1.16
N THR A 51 3.15 -8.11 -0.04
CA THR A 51 4.28 -7.96 -0.95
C THR A 51 4.21 -6.69 -1.80
N THR A 52 5.36 -6.29 -2.31
CA THR A 52 5.58 -5.28 -3.36
C THR A 52 6.92 -5.57 -4.03
N CYS A 53 7.25 -4.88 -5.09
CA CYS A 53 8.58 -4.88 -5.72
C CYS A 53 8.92 -3.47 -6.21
N THR A 54 10.17 -3.21 -6.55
CA THR A 54 10.56 -1.95 -7.17
C THR A 54 10.18 -1.93 -8.66
N ASP A 55 9.89 -0.74 -9.17
CA ASP A 55 9.53 -0.48 -10.57
C ASP A 55 10.73 0.17 -11.29
N ASP A 56 11.77 -0.64 -11.51
CA ASP A 56 13.09 -0.17 -11.96
C ASP A 56 13.09 0.37 -13.39
N SER A 57 12.22 -0.16 -14.25
CA SER A 57 12.16 0.21 -15.67
C SER A 57 11.55 1.59 -15.93
N GLN A 58 11.03 2.26 -14.89
CA GLN A 58 10.37 3.57 -15.03
C GLN A 58 11.31 4.66 -15.55
N THR A 59 10.79 5.47 -16.48
CA THR A 59 11.52 6.62 -17.02
C THR A 59 11.90 7.67 -16.00
N TYR A 60 11.20 7.71 -14.86
CA TYR A 60 11.54 8.55 -13.70
C TYR A 60 12.90 8.18 -13.08
N VAL A 61 13.35 6.94 -13.20
CA VAL A 61 14.70 6.52 -12.79
C VAL A 61 15.74 7.22 -13.67
N THR A 62 15.61 7.11 -14.99
CA THR A 62 16.58 7.70 -15.93
C THR A 62 16.63 9.21 -15.87
N THR A 63 15.49 9.89 -15.68
CA THR A 63 15.43 11.34 -15.53
C THR A 63 16.08 11.80 -14.25
N THR A 64 15.83 11.10 -13.13
CA THR A 64 16.45 11.41 -11.83
C THR A 64 17.96 11.11 -11.85
N ALA A 65 18.38 9.97 -12.38
CA ALA A 65 19.78 9.59 -12.51
C ALA A 65 20.59 10.63 -13.30
N ARG A 66 20.08 11.10 -14.43
CA ARG A 66 20.71 12.18 -15.20
C ARG A 66 20.82 13.48 -14.42
N ARG A 67 19.78 13.89 -13.71
CA ARG A 67 19.79 15.10 -12.88
C ARG A 67 20.84 15.02 -11.77
N LEU A 68 21.04 13.83 -11.20
CA LEU A 68 22.02 13.57 -10.13
C LEU A 68 23.43 13.26 -10.67
N GLY A 69 23.62 13.05 -11.97
CA GLY A 69 24.92 12.71 -12.56
C GLY A 69 25.40 11.31 -12.23
N VAL A 70 24.49 10.37 -11.94
CA VAL A 70 24.78 8.95 -11.64
C VAL A 70 24.22 8.04 -12.73
N SER A 71 24.60 6.74 -12.73
CA SER A 71 23.95 5.77 -13.59
C SER A 71 22.57 5.38 -13.06
N ALA A 72 21.69 4.91 -13.95
CA ALA A 72 20.35 4.45 -13.56
C ALA A 72 20.44 3.21 -12.65
N GLU A 73 21.36 2.30 -12.92
CA GLU A 73 21.62 1.11 -12.11
C GLU A 73 22.09 1.47 -10.71
N GLN A 74 23.00 2.44 -10.59
CA GLN A 74 23.46 2.94 -9.29
C GLN A 74 22.30 3.55 -8.52
N LEU A 75 21.48 4.38 -9.16
CA LEU A 75 20.31 5.00 -8.52
C LEU A 75 19.32 3.95 -8.03
N CYS A 76 19.00 2.94 -8.86
CA CYS A 76 18.13 1.84 -8.46
C CYS A 76 18.67 1.11 -7.23
N ALA A 77 19.92 0.69 -7.25
CA ALA A 77 20.53 -0.06 -6.13
C ALA A 77 20.52 0.75 -4.82
N GLU A 78 20.91 2.03 -4.86
CA GLU A 78 20.91 2.91 -3.69
C GLU A 78 19.50 3.19 -3.16
N SER A 79 18.55 3.45 -4.07
CA SER A 79 17.16 3.73 -3.72
C SER A 79 16.45 2.50 -3.18
N THR A 80 16.62 1.34 -3.79
CA THR A 80 16.05 0.07 -3.28
C THR A 80 16.53 -0.21 -1.86
N ALA A 81 17.83 -0.04 -1.58
CA ALA A 81 18.37 -0.20 -0.22
C ALA A 81 17.79 0.82 0.78
N LYS A 82 17.46 2.04 0.35
CA LYS A 82 16.77 3.03 1.20
C LYS A 82 15.32 2.62 1.45
N ILE A 83 14.61 2.21 0.42
CA ILE A 83 13.21 1.74 0.49
C ILE A 83 13.10 0.55 1.44
N GLU A 84 13.99 -0.44 1.35
CA GLU A 84 14.01 -1.59 2.27
C GLU A 84 14.21 -1.17 3.73
N ARG A 85 15.13 -0.21 3.98
CA ARG A 85 15.30 0.33 5.33
C ARG A 85 14.04 1.02 5.85
N SER A 86 13.36 1.81 5.01
CA SER A 86 12.11 2.49 5.35
C SER A 86 10.98 1.49 5.64
N ILE A 87 10.83 0.44 4.84
CA ILE A 87 9.89 -0.67 5.05
C ILE A 87 10.15 -1.35 6.39
N SER A 88 11.42 -1.71 6.66
CA SER A 88 11.83 -2.36 7.91
C SER A 88 11.63 -1.46 9.13
N ALA A 89 12.02 -0.20 9.05
CA ALA A 89 11.87 0.75 10.14
C ALA A 89 10.39 0.99 10.51
N MET A 90 9.51 1.09 9.50
CA MET A 90 8.05 1.16 9.71
C MET A 90 7.48 -0.16 10.27
N GLY A 91 8.22 -1.25 10.18
CA GLY A 91 7.80 -2.58 10.60
C GLY A 91 6.72 -3.17 9.71
N LEU A 92 6.76 -2.92 8.40
CA LEU A 92 5.83 -3.55 7.46
C LEU A 92 6.10 -5.05 7.38
N SER A 93 5.04 -5.85 7.32
CA SER A 93 5.11 -7.32 7.38
C SER A 93 5.45 -7.98 6.04
N MET A 94 6.23 -7.29 5.21
CA MET A 94 6.76 -7.82 3.95
C MET A 94 8.05 -8.61 4.19
N GLU A 95 8.31 -9.62 3.34
CA GLU A 95 9.56 -10.41 3.39
C GLU A 95 10.80 -9.64 2.85
N GLY A 96 10.61 -8.42 2.37
CA GLY A 96 11.58 -7.56 1.71
C GLY A 96 11.18 -7.27 0.26
N LEU A 97 12.13 -6.73 -0.51
CA LEU A 97 11.95 -6.49 -1.95
C LEU A 97 12.67 -7.59 -2.75
N PRO A 98 12.02 -8.20 -3.75
CA PRO A 98 12.67 -9.19 -4.60
C PRO A 98 13.73 -8.54 -5.48
N PRO A 99 14.81 -9.26 -5.85
CA PRO A 99 15.80 -8.77 -6.79
C PRO A 99 15.23 -8.72 -8.22
N ILE A 100 15.72 -7.79 -9.03
CA ILE A 100 15.46 -7.75 -10.48
C ILE A 100 16.49 -8.64 -11.19
N ASP A 101 16.36 -9.93 -11.01
CA ASP A 101 17.26 -10.97 -11.53
C ASP A 101 16.77 -11.57 -12.86
N ASP A 102 17.49 -12.59 -13.35
CA ASP A 102 17.13 -13.27 -14.60
C ASP A 102 15.78 -13.99 -14.49
N ARG A 103 15.40 -14.49 -13.32
CA ARG A 103 14.11 -15.14 -13.11
C ARG A 103 12.95 -14.14 -13.14
N TYR A 104 13.16 -12.96 -12.54
CA TYR A 104 12.23 -11.84 -12.68
C TYR A 104 12.00 -11.51 -14.16
N ARG A 105 13.09 -11.29 -14.92
CA ARG A 105 13.02 -10.94 -16.35
C ARG A 105 12.32 -12.04 -17.15
N ALA A 106 12.65 -13.30 -16.88
CA ALA A 106 12.02 -14.45 -17.55
C ALA A 106 10.51 -14.51 -17.26
N THR A 107 10.10 -14.23 -16.01
CA THR A 107 8.67 -14.19 -15.65
C THR A 107 7.91 -13.11 -16.42
N VAL A 108 8.49 -11.91 -16.49
CA VAL A 108 7.89 -10.80 -17.25
C VAL A 108 7.80 -11.14 -18.73
N LEU A 109 8.88 -11.64 -19.33
CA LEU A 109 8.91 -12.01 -20.74
C LEU A 109 7.93 -13.15 -21.07
N GLU A 110 7.83 -14.18 -20.24
CA GLU A 110 6.88 -15.28 -20.44
C GLU A 110 5.43 -14.79 -20.44
N PHE A 111 5.10 -13.86 -19.54
CA PHE A 111 3.75 -13.27 -19.46
C PHE A 111 3.37 -12.59 -20.77
N PHE A 112 4.22 -11.74 -21.34
CA PHE A 112 3.92 -11.01 -22.56
C PHE A 112 4.08 -11.87 -23.83
N THR A 113 5.04 -12.81 -23.85
CA THR A 113 5.18 -13.76 -24.96
C THR A 113 3.90 -14.58 -25.15
N ARG A 114 3.29 -15.02 -24.06
CA ARG A 114 2.00 -15.72 -24.12
C ARG A 114 0.87 -14.86 -24.70
N LEU A 115 0.82 -13.56 -24.35
CA LEU A 115 -0.16 -12.64 -24.96
C LEU A 115 0.08 -12.47 -26.46
N HIS A 116 1.31 -12.39 -26.88
CA HIS A 116 1.69 -12.33 -28.30
C HIS A 116 1.32 -13.62 -29.04
N GLU A 117 1.74 -14.78 -28.56
CA GLU A 117 1.47 -16.09 -29.15
C GLU A 117 -0.03 -16.42 -29.25
N THR A 118 -0.83 -15.94 -28.29
CA THR A 118 -2.28 -16.11 -28.31
C THR A 118 -3.02 -15.04 -29.13
N GLY A 119 -2.28 -14.18 -29.83
CA GLY A 119 -2.82 -13.16 -30.72
C GLY A 119 -3.63 -12.08 -30.00
N ARG A 120 -3.23 -11.70 -28.78
CA ARG A 120 -3.90 -10.65 -28.00
C ARG A 120 -3.35 -9.27 -28.31
N LEU A 121 -2.10 -9.19 -28.76
CA LEU A 121 -1.45 -7.94 -29.09
C LEU A 121 -1.75 -7.51 -30.54
N ARG A 122 -1.73 -6.21 -30.78
CA ARG A 122 -1.98 -5.58 -32.09
C ARG A 122 -0.87 -4.62 -32.42
N GLU A 123 -0.43 -4.59 -33.66
CA GLU A 123 0.44 -3.53 -34.16
C GLU A 123 -0.33 -2.22 -34.31
N ARG A 124 0.30 -1.12 -33.88
CA ARG A 124 -0.20 0.25 -34.07
C ARG A 124 0.93 1.17 -34.46
N THR A 125 0.73 1.92 -35.50
CA THR A 125 1.60 3.07 -35.82
C THR A 125 1.05 4.28 -35.06
N VAL A 126 1.84 4.77 -34.11
CA VAL A 126 1.52 5.92 -33.27
C VAL A 126 2.48 7.06 -33.54
N ARG A 127 2.07 8.28 -33.19
CA ARG A 127 2.92 9.48 -33.32
C ARG A 127 3.38 9.90 -31.94
N LEU A 128 4.60 9.52 -31.55
CA LEU A 128 5.15 9.90 -30.25
C LEU A 128 5.93 11.22 -30.34
N PRO A 129 5.88 12.06 -29.30
CA PRO A 129 6.75 13.20 -29.13
C PRO A 129 8.22 12.78 -29.20
N TYR A 130 9.04 13.64 -29.81
CA TYR A 130 10.44 13.34 -30.09
C TYR A 130 11.31 14.58 -29.85
N ALA A 131 12.30 14.45 -28.98
CA ALA A 131 13.31 15.47 -28.73
C ALA A 131 14.39 15.38 -29.83
N GLN A 132 14.55 16.46 -30.61
CA GLN A 132 15.43 16.45 -31.78
C GLN A 132 16.91 16.38 -31.43
N GLU A 133 17.31 17.04 -30.35
CA GLU A 133 18.73 17.12 -29.99
C GLU A 133 19.27 15.78 -29.48
N SER A 134 18.55 15.13 -28.57
CA SER A 134 18.96 13.82 -28.05
C SER A 134 18.57 12.64 -28.91
N GLY A 135 17.71 12.85 -29.91
CA GLY A 135 17.23 11.77 -30.75
C GLY A 135 16.32 10.77 -30.01
N ARG A 136 15.55 11.22 -29.00
CA ARG A 136 14.75 10.35 -28.12
C ARG A 136 13.26 10.55 -28.29
N TYR A 137 12.52 9.45 -28.23
CA TYR A 137 11.08 9.48 -28.02
C TYR A 137 10.78 9.86 -26.58
N LEU A 138 9.70 10.63 -26.39
CA LEU A 138 9.29 11.14 -25.08
C LEU A 138 7.97 10.49 -24.67
N TYR A 139 7.96 9.94 -23.47
CA TYR A 139 6.77 9.39 -22.79
C TYR A 139 7.00 9.44 -21.27
N ASP A 140 5.95 9.34 -20.49
CA ASP A 140 5.96 9.34 -19.03
C ASP A 140 6.89 10.40 -18.42
N GLY A 141 7.82 10.03 -17.55
CA GLY A 141 8.75 10.92 -16.86
C GLY A 141 9.76 11.65 -17.77
N LEU A 142 9.84 11.32 -19.07
CA LEU A 142 10.70 12.04 -20.04
C LEU A 142 10.04 13.33 -20.55
N MET A 143 8.74 13.52 -20.31
CA MET A 143 7.99 14.68 -20.80
C MET A 143 7.15 15.34 -19.72
N THR A 144 6.79 16.59 -19.96
CA THR A 144 5.84 17.36 -19.19
C THR A 144 4.96 18.19 -20.11
N GLY A 145 3.76 18.50 -19.65
CA GLY A 145 2.79 19.30 -20.39
C GLY A 145 1.56 19.57 -19.53
N SER A 146 0.43 19.82 -20.18
CA SER A 146 -0.86 19.94 -19.48
C SER A 146 -1.79 18.79 -19.86
N CYS A 147 -2.47 18.24 -18.86
CA CYS A 147 -3.48 17.19 -19.08
C CYS A 147 -4.61 17.70 -19.98
N PRO A 148 -5.01 16.98 -21.02
CA PRO A 148 -6.09 17.41 -21.92
C PRO A 148 -7.47 17.39 -21.25
N VAL A 149 -7.64 16.67 -20.12
CA VAL A 149 -8.92 16.52 -19.41
C VAL A 149 -9.11 17.61 -18.36
N CYS A 150 -8.15 17.85 -17.48
CA CYS A 150 -8.28 18.79 -16.36
C CYS A 150 -7.38 20.03 -16.45
N LEU A 151 -6.53 20.12 -17.45
CA LEU A 151 -5.59 21.21 -17.74
C LEU A 151 -4.50 21.44 -16.70
N THR A 152 -4.39 20.60 -15.66
CA THR A 152 -3.28 20.66 -14.71
C THR A 152 -1.98 20.20 -15.35
N GLY A 153 -0.84 20.62 -14.79
CA GLY A 153 0.47 20.10 -15.18
C GLY A 153 0.54 18.58 -14.99
N SER A 154 1.05 17.87 -15.99
CA SER A 154 1.12 16.41 -16.00
C SER A 154 2.41 15.94 -16.68
N ALA A 155 2.93 14.81 -16.25
CA ALA A 155 3.81 13.96 -17.04
C ALA A 155 2.96 13.13 -18.02
N GLY A 156 3.60 12.34 -18.89
CA GLY A 156 2.91 11.33 -19.68
C GLY A 156 2.38 10.19 -18.78
N GLY A 157 1.58 9.31 -19.36
CA GLY A 157 1.03 8.12 -18.69
C GLY A 157 -0.31 8.39 -17.99
N VAL A 158 -0.32 8.94 -16.79
CA VAL A 158 -1.54 9.28 -16.02
C VAL A 158 -1.43 10.66 -15.41
N CYS A 159 -2.53 11.38 -15.42
CA CYS A 159 -2.64 12.66 -14.73
C CYS A 159 -2.88 12.46 -13.24
N GLU A 160 -1.95 12.89 -12.39
CA GLU A 160 -2.12 12.84 -10.93
C GLU A 160 -3.30 13.70 -10.43
N GLY A 161 -3.71 14.73 -11.19
CA GLY A 161 -4.80 15.63 -10.79
C GLY A 161 -6.19 15.03 -10.98
N CYS A 162 -6.41 14.22 -12.03
CA CYS A 162 -7.73 13.67 -12.35
C CYS A 162 -7.75 12.15 -12.58
N GLY A 163 -6.61 11.48 -12.54
CA GLY A 163 -6.49 10.03 -12.71
C GLY A 163 -6.66 9.51 -14.13
N HIS A 164 -6.97 10.39 -15.11
CA HIS A 164 -7.16 9.95 -16.49
C HIS A 164 -5.82 9.59 -17.13
N PRO A 165 -5.79 8.48 -17.92
CA PRO A 165 -4.61 8.17 -18.73
C PRO A 165 -4.40 9.25 -19.79
N ASN A 166 -3.13 9.58 -20.02
CA ASN A 166 -2.71 10.50 -21.06
C ASN A 166 -1.76 9.73 -22.00
N ASN A 167 -2.19 9.46 -23.22
CA ASN A 167 -1.26 8.99 -24.22
C ASN A 167 -0.20 10.06 -24.48
N ALA A 168 1.01 9.62 -24.86
CA ALA A 168 2.14 10.54 -25.00
C ALA A 168 1.91 11.68 -26.01
N ASP A 169 1.06 11.47 -27.02
CA ASP A 169 0.70 12.46 -28.05
C ASP A 169 -0.48 13.37 -27.66
N GLU A 170 -1.14 13.12 -26.54
CA GLU A 170 -2.31 13.88 -26.09
C GLU A 170 -1.97 15.06 -25.17
N LEU A 171 -0.77 15.07 -24.55
CA LEU A 171 -0.38 16.15 -23.66
C LEU A 171 -0.28 17.50 -24.38
N LEU A 172 -0.97 18.50 -23.84
CA LEU A 172 -0.96 19.84 -24.41
C LEU A 172 0.34 20.55 -24.08
N GLY A 173 1.02 21.12 -25.11
CA GLY A 173 2.27 21.85 -24.94
C GLY A 173 3.41 20.97 -24.42
N ALA A 174 3.49 19.74 -24.89
CA ALA A 174 4.50 18.77 -24.49
C ALA A 174 5.94 19.29 -24.65
N ARG A 175 6.78 19.10 -23.62
CA ARG A 175 8.20 19.48 -23.58
C ARG A 175 9.02 18.34 -22.99
N SER A 176 10.30 18.26 -23.39
CA SER A 176 11.26 17.36 -22.76
C SER A 176 11.57 17.83 -21.32
N VAL A 177 11.61 16.88 -20.38
CA VAL A 177 12.05 17.17 -18.99
C VAL A 177 13.57 17.37 -18.94
N LEU A 178 14.31 16.63 -19.76
CA LEU A 178 15.78 16.67 -19.77
C LEU A 178 16.35 17.78 -20.66
N GLU A 179 15.58 18.24 -21.63
CA GLU A 179 15.98 19.22 -22.64
C GLU A 179 14.82 20.21 -22.84
N PRO A 180 14.50 21.05 -21.85
CA PRO A 180 13.29 21.89 -21.87
C PRO A 180 13.27 22.92 -23.01
N ASP A 181 14.45 23.31 -23.51
CA ASP A 181 14.61 24.27 -24.59
C ASP A 181 14.71 23.59 -25.98
N SER A 182 14.84 22.25 -26.03
CA SER A 182 14.91 21.50 -27.30
C SER A 182 13.52 21.45 -27.96
N PRO A 183 13.43 21.73 -29.26
CA PRO A 183 12.18 21.57 -29.99
C PRO A 183 11.66 20.14 -29.93
N VAL A 184 10.40 19.98 -29.53
CA VAL A 184 9.69 18.69 -29.57
C VAL A 184 8.92 18.61 -30.88
N THR A 185 9.17 17.55 -31.62
CA THR A 185 8.43 17.17 -32.84
C THR A 185 7.67 15.88 -32.58
N THR A 186 7.00 15.33 -33.56
CA THR A 186 6.42 13.98 -33.50
C THR A 186 7.03 13.10 -34.57
N ARG A 187 7.24 11.82 -34.20
CA ARG A 187 7.68 10.79 -35.18
C ARG A 187 6.75 9.59 -35.08
N GLU A 188 6.49 9.01 -36.23
CA GLU A 188 5.76 7.76 -36.33
C GLU A 188 6.65 6.60 -35.89
N VAL A 189 6.06 5.68 -35.14
CA VAL A 189 6.68 4.44 -34.70
C VAL A 189 5.62 3.36 -34.56
N THR A 190 5.95 2.14 -34.96
CA THR A 190 5.10 0.98 -34.73
C THR A 190 5.40 0.42 -33.35
N ILE A 191 4.36 0.21 -32.55
CA ILE A 191 4.40 -0.41 -31.23
C ILE A 191 3.39 -1.56 -31.18
N LEU A 192 3.54 -2.44 -30.19
CA LEU A 192 2.50 -3.41 -29.85
C LEU A 192 1.62 -2.84 -28.73
N VAL A 193 0.31 -3.03 -28.89
CA VAL A 193 -0.68 -2.60 -27.89
C VAL A 193 -1.61 -3.75 -27.54
N LEU A 194 -2.19 -3.70 -26.34
CA LEU A 194 -3.32 -4.52 -25.92
C LEU A 194 -4.60 -3.67 -25.96
N PRO A 195 -5.57 -3.97 -26.86
CA PRO A 195 -6.80 -3.21 -26.99
C PRO A 195 -7.73 -3.45 -25.78
N MET A 196 -7.80 -2.49 -24.86
CA MET A 196 -8.64 -2.60 -23.66
C MET A 196 -10.13 -2.73 -24.01
N GLU A 197 -10.56 -2.15 -25.12
CA GLU A 197 -11.95 -2.17 -25.58
C GLU A 197 -12.48 -3.61 -25.83
N GLU A 198 -11.61 -4.55 -26.24
CA GLU A 198 -11.97 -5.96 -26.43
C GLU A 198 -12.40 -6.64 -25.12
N TYR A 199 -12.12 -6.03 -23.98
CA TYR A 199 -12.44 -6.55 -22.64
C TYR A 199 -13.59 -5.81 -21.93
N ARG A 200 -14.26 -4.86 -22.63
CA ARG A 200 -15.32 -4.00 -22.06
C ARG A 200 -16.41 -4.78 -21.35
N GLU A 201 -16.93 -5.85 -21.94
CA GLU A 201 -17.99 -6.66 -21.33
C GLU A 201 -17.53 -7.30 -20.03
N ARG A 202 -16.32 -7.87 -20.02
CA ARG A 202 -15.73 -8.47 -18.82
C ARG A 202 -15.46 -7.44 -17.74
N LEU A 203 -14.94 -6.26 -18.11
CA LEU A 203 -14.74 -5.13 -17.19
C LEU A 203 -16.06 -4.67 -16.60
N THR A 204 -17.09 -4.50 -17.43
CA THR A 204 -18.43 -4.07 -16.98
C THR A 204 -19.02 -5.07 -15.99
N SER A 205 -18.91 -6.36 -16.26
CA SER A 205 -19.37 -7.42 -15.36
C SER A 205 -18.59 -7.43 -14.04
N TYR A 206 -17.28 -7.32 -14.10
CA TYR A 206 -16.42 -7.26 -12.91
C TYR A 206 -16.77 -6.06 -12.01
N PHE A 207 -16.92 -4.88 -12.58
CA PHE A 207 -17.22 -3.67 -11.84
C PHE A 207 -18.67 -3.59 -11.35
N ALA A 208 -19.63 -4.22 -12.04
CA ALA A 208 -21.01 -4.30 -11.57
C ALA A 208 -21.13 -4.93 -10.17
N GLU A 209 -20.27 -5.89 -9.85
CA GLU A 209 -20.26 -6.59 -8.57
C GLU A 209 -19.41 -5.87 -7.50
N ARG A 210 -18.38 -5.11 -7.89
CA ARG A 210 -17.30 -4.65 -6.98
C ARG A 210 -17.22 -3.15 -6.80
N LEU A 211 -17.63 -2.36 -7.79
CA LEU A 211 -17.44 -0.90 -7.80
C LEU A 211 -18.16 -0.19 -6.64
N GLY A 212 -19.24 -0.77 -6.12
CA GLY A 212 -19.97 -0.23 -4.96
C GLY A 212 -19.15 -0.25 -3.66
N ARG A 213 -18.09 -1.06 -3.60
CA ARG A 213 -17.15 -1.15 -2.46
C ARG A 213 -15.90 -0.30 -2.63
N TRP A 214 -15.67 0.25 -3.81
CA TRP A 214 -14.55 1.14 -4.06
C TRP A 214 -14.77 2.50 -3.42
N ARG A 215 -13.69 3.17 -3.05
CA ARG A 215 -13.76 4.54 -2.55
C ARG A 215 -14.38 5.47 -3.60
N PRO A 216 -15.18 6.46 -3.19
CA PRO A 216 -16.05 7.21 -4.12
C PRO A 216 -15.32 7.86 -5.29
N HIS A 217 -14.16 8.48 -5.06
CA HIS A 217 -13.38 9.16 -6.10
C HIS A 217 -12.84 8.17 -7.15
N ALA A 218 -12.24 7.06 -6.70
CA ALA A 218 -11.78 6.01 -7.61
C ALA A 218 -12.95 5.36 -8.38
N ALA A 219 -14.08 5.11 -7.70
CA ALA A 219 -15.28 4.59 -8.36
C ALA A 219 -15.83 5.57 -9.41
N GLN A 220 -15.74 6.87 -9.16
CA GLN A 220 -16.12 7.91 -10.12
C GLN A 220 -15.24 7.86 -11.37
N LEU A 221 -13.91 7.83 -11.18
CA LEU A 221 -12.96 7.73 -12.29
C LEU A 221 -13.22 6.48 -13.17
N VAL A 222 -13.44 5.32 -12.55
CA VAL A 222 -13.75 4.10 -13.29
C VAL A 222 -15.03 4.23 -14.11
N ARG A 223 -16.09 4.85 -13.55
CA ARG A 223 -17.33 5.10 -14.31
C ARG A 223 -17.10 6.03 -15.50
N GLU A 224 -16.29 7.08 -15.33
CA GLU A 224 -15.95 8.01 -16.42
C GLU A 224 -15.16 7.32 -17.54
N LEU A 225 -14.21 6.45 -17.19
CA LEU A 225 -13.43 5.68 -18.15
C LEU A 225 -14.31 4.67 -18.90
N LEU A 226 -15.19 3.95 -18.19
CA LEU A 226 -16.12 3.01 -18.82
C LEU A 226 -17.21 3.70 -19.68
N ALA A 227 -17.50 4.96 -19.44
CA ALA A 227 -18.48 5.71 -20.25
C ALA A 227 -17.90 6.20 -21.60
N ARG A 228 -16.61 6.02 -21.84
CA ARG A 228 -15.89 6.46 -23.06
C ARG A 228 -15.26 5.25 -23.75
N PRO A 229 -14.80 5.39 -25.01
CA PRO A 229 -13.91 4.39 -25.61
C PRO A 229 -12.71 4.16 -24.69
N LEU A 230 -12.40 2.90 -24.40
CA LEU A 230 -11.26 2.55 -23.58
C LEU A 230 -9.96 2.68 -24.39
N PRO A 231 -8.86 3.13 -23.77
CA PRO A 231 -7.61 3.30 -24.47
C PRO A 231 -6.99 1.95 -24.88
N GLU A 232 -6.05 2.01 -25.81
CA GLU A 232 -5.15 0.90 -26.09
C GLU A 232 -3.98 0.99 -25.11
N ILE A 233 -3.61 -0.12 -24.50
CA ILE A 233 -2.48 -0.20 -23.57
C ILE A 233 -1.20 -0.43 -24.39
N PRO A 234 -0.23 0.49 -24.39
CA PRO A 234 1.08 0.21 -24.97
C PRO A 234 1.73 -0.99 -24.27
N VAL A 235 2.24 -1.95 -25.04
CA VAL A 235 3.00 -3.09 -24.52
C VAL A 235 4.47 -2.94 -24.81
N THR A 236 4.80 -2.31 -25.96
CA THR A 236 6.19 -1.95 -26.30
C THR A 236 6.31 -0.46 -26.55
N VAL A 237 7.49 0.08 -26.26
CA VAL A 237 7.85 1.48 -26.54
C VAL A 237 9.29 1.57 -26.98
N PRO A 238 9.66 2.57 -27.82
CA PRO A 238 11.06 2.83 -28.11
C PRO A 238 11.78 3.33 -26.86
N GLY A 239 12.82 2.64 -26.44
CA GLY A 239 13.58 3.00 -25.24
C GLY A 239 14.86 2.20 -25.11
N ASP A 240 15.75 2.68 -24.25
CA ASP A 240 17.06 2.09 -23.95
C ASP A 240 17.20 1.66 -22.48
N TRP A 241 16.15 1.85 -21.67
CA TRP A 241 16.10 1.48 -20.25
C TRP A 241 14.84 0.66 -19.97
N GLY A 242 14.99 -0.57 -19.55
CA GLY A 242 13.91 -1.52 -19.28
C GLY A 242 14.19 -2.91 -19.85
N ILE A 243 13.19 -3.78 -19.85
CA ILE A 243 13.29 -5.14 -20.37
C ILE A 243 13.13 -5.11 -21.91
N ALA A 244 14.13 -5.60 -22.64
CA ALA A 244 14.05 -5.69 -24.09
C ALA A 244 12.85 -6.55 -24.53
N ALA A 245 12.01 -5.99 -25.40
CA ALA A 245 10.85 -6.69 -25.95
C ALA A 245 11.29 -7.74 -26.99
N PRO A 246 10.82 -9.00 -26.90
CA PRO A 246 11.31 -10.07 -27.77
C PRO A 246 10.52 -10.19 -29.08
N PHE A 247 9.77 -9.15 -29.48
CA PHE A 247 8.82 -9.22 -30.59
C PHE A 247 9.44 -8.76 -31.92
N PRO A 248 9.31 -9.57 -32.98
CA PRO A 248 9.88 -9.23 -34.28
C PRO A 248 9.28 -7.99 -34.95
N GLU A 249 8.02 -7.64 -34.59
CA GLU A 249 7.29 -6.48 -35.09
C GLU A 249 7.86 -5.15 -34.56
N THR A 250 8.53 -5.19 -33.41
CA THR A 250 9.05 -4.01 -32.69
C THR A 250 10.51 -4.18 -32.30
N PRO A 251 11.41 -4.40 -33.27
CA PRO A 251 12.82 -4.68 -33.01
C PRO A 251 13.50 -3.51 -32.29
N GLY A 252 14.26 -3.81 -31.25
CA GLY A 252 15.01 -2.82 -30.47
C GLY A 252 14.16 -1.97 -29.49
N GLN A 253 12.89 -2.30 -29.32
CA GLN A 253 12.05 -1.68 -28.30
C GLN A 253 12.15 -2.43 -26.95
N ILE A 254 11.65 -1.78 -25.91
CA ILE A 254 11.51 -2.36 -24.58
C ILE A 254 10.02 -2.61 -24.28
N LEU A 255 9.74 -3.44 -23.28
CA LEU A 255 8.41 -3.51 -22.69
C LEU A 255 8.08 -2.17 -22.04
N TYR A 256 6.84 -1.73 -22.18
CA TYR A 256 6.38 -0.48 -21.55
C TYR A 256 6.40 -0.60 -20.02
N PRO A 257 7.08 0.29 -19.31
CA PRO A 257 7.32 0.11 -17.87
C PRO A 257 6.05 -0.13 -17.04
N TRP A 258 4.94 0.50 -17.36
CA TRP A 258 3.70 0.35 -16.58
C TRP A 258 3.04 -1.02 -16.70
N VAL A 259 3.23 -1.74 -17.81
CA VAL A 259 2.68 -3.09 -17.93
C VAL A 259 3.56 -4.15 -17.26
N GLU A 260 4.83 -3.83 -17.01
CA GLU A 260 5.77 -4.70 -16.31
C GLU A 260 5.33 -5.00 -14.87
N ALA A 261 4.66 -4.04 -14.21
CA ALA A 261 4.25 -4.14 -12.80
C ALA A 261 3.37 -5.39 -12.53
N MET A 262 2.51 -5.80 -13.46
CA MET A 262 1.63 -6.96 -13.26
C MET A 262 2.39 -8.28 -13.09
N PRO A 263 3.21 -8.76 -14.03
CA PRO A 263 4.02 -9.96 -13.80
C PRO A 263 5.09 -9.78 -12.72
N ALA A 264 5.54 -8.55 -12.46
CA ALA A 264 6.48 -8.23 -11.39
C ALA A 264 5.93 -8.59 -10.00
N VAL A 265 4.65 -8.26 -9.72
CA VAL A 265 4.04 -8.62 -8.43
C VAL A 265 3.67 -10.11 -8.35
N MET A 266 3.51 -10.80 -9.47
CA MET A 266 3.44 -12.27 -9.46
C MET A 266 4.78 -12.86 -9.00
N TYR A 267 5.89 -12.36 -9.55
CA TYR A 267 7.23 -12.77 -9.13
C TYR A 267 7.48 -12.43 -7.65
N SER A 268 7.10 -11.24 -7.22
CA SER A 268 7.24 -10.82 -5.82
C SER A 268 6.44 -11.72 -4.86
N THR A 269 5.23 -12.12 -5.25
CA THR A 269 4.42 -13.07 -4.49
C THR A 269 5.12 -14.43 -4.36
N TRP A 270 5.63 -14.95 -5.48
CA TRP A 270 6.39 -16.20 -5.51
C TRP A 270 7.65 -16.12 -4.63
N TRP A 271 8.42 -15.03 -4.77
CA TRP A 271 9.63 -14.82 -4.01
C TRP A 271 9.37 -14.72 -2.49
N SER A 272 8.29 -14.05 -2.10
CA SER A 272 7.86 -13.98 -0.70
C SER A 272 7.45 -15.34 -0.14
N ALA A 273 6.75 -16.16 -0.92
CA ALA A 273 6.40 -17.53 -0.55
C ALA A 273 7.65 -18.41 -0.38
N ASP A 274 8.60 -18.34 -1.34
CA ASP A 274 9.86 -19.10 -1.28
C ASP A 274 10.70 -18.77 -0.03
N ARG A 275 10.77 -17.49 0.36
CA ARG A 275 11.45 -17.05 1.59
C ARG A 275 10.81 -17.59 2.87
N ARG A 276 9.53 -17.90 2.84
CA ARG A 276 8.81 -18.58 3.93
C ARG A 276 8.98 -20.09 3.90
N GLY A 277 9.75 -20.62 2.93
CA GLY A 277 9.95 -22.06 2.73
C GLY A 277 8.81 -22.75 1.99
N GLU A 278 7.90 -21.99 1.40
CA GLU A 278 6.82 -22.50 0.56
C GLU A 278 7.32 -22.66 -0.88
N ARG A 279 7.36 -23.90 -1.35
CA ARG A 279 7.78 -24.20 -2.72
C ARG A 279 6.57 -24.29 -3.63
N THR A 280 6.54 -23.46 -4.67
CA THR A 280 5.62 -23.55 -5.79
C THR A 280 6.35 -24.04 -7.04
N GLU A 281 5.66 -24.76 -7.91
CA GLU A 281 6.24 -25.28 -9.16
C GLU A 281 6.45 -24.16 -10.20
N ALA A 282 5.54 -23.20 -10.23
CA ALA A 282 5.58 -22.06 -11.15
C ALA A 282 5.43 -20.73 -10.41
N VAL A 283 6.03 -19.67 -10.98
CA VAL A 283 5.99 -18.32 -10.40
C VAL A 283 4.56 -17.78 -10.30
N ASP A 284 3.71 -18.08 -11.25
CA ASP A 284 2.32 -17.63 -11.30
C ASP A 284 1.32 -18.55 -10.56
N GLU A 285 1.78 -19.59 -9.88
CA GLU A 285 0.92 -20.62 -9.30
C GLU A 285 -0.12 -20.07 -8.33
N LEU A 286 0.29 -19.17 -7.43
CA LEU A 286 -0.60 -18.55 -6.46
C LEU A 286 -1.61 -17.58 -7.08
N TRP A 287 -1.38 -17.16 -8.32
CA TRP A 287 -2.27 -16.27 -9.08
C TRP A 287 -3.22 -17.02 -10.01
N ARG A 288 -3.03 -18.34 -10.23
CA ARG A 288 -3.88 -19.13 -11.12
C ARG A 288 -5.29 -19.29 -10.55
N ALA A 289 -6.26 -19.29 -11.45
CA ALA A 289 -7.64 -19.66 -11.11
C ALA A 289 -7.65 -21.05 -10.44
N GLY A 290 -8.38 -21.18 -9.33
CA GLY A 290 -8.42 -22.42 -8.55
C GLY A 290 -7.32 -22.55 -7.48
N SER A 291 -6.34 -21.63 -7.38
CA SER A 291 -5.34 -21.60 -6.29
C SER A 291 -5.96 -21.40 -4.91
N GLY A 292 -7.19 -20.90 -4.85
CA GLY A 292 -7.84 -20.51 -3.59
C GLY A 292 -7.32 -19.18 -3.03
N THR A 293 -6.53 -18.43 -3.78
CA THR A 293 -6.00 -17.13 -3.40
C THR A 293 -7.05 -16.03 -3.58
N GLU A 294 -7.05 -15.06 -2.68
CA GLU A 294 -7.79 -13.80 -2.75
C GLU A 294 -6.77 -12.68 -2.94
N LEU A 295 -6.90 -11.89 -4.01
CA LEU A 295 -6.01 -10.79 -4.34
C LEU A 295 -6.61 -9.47 -3.85
N VAL A 296 -5.80 -8.66 -3.16
CA VAL A 296 -6.20 -7.32 -2.69
C VAL A 296 -5.10 -6.33 -2.98
N TYR A 297 -5.45 -5.23 -3.64
CA TYR A 297 -4.50 -4.18 -4.01
C TYR A 297 -4.68 -2.93 -3.16
N PHE A 298 -3.55 -2.34 -2.75
CA PHE A 298 -3.48 -1.04 -2.08
C PHE A 298 -2.61 -0.09 -2.90
N HIS A 299 -3.16 1.07 -3.30
CA HIS A 299 -2.46 2.01 -4.17
C HIS A 299 -2.94 3.46 -3.99
N GLY A 300 -2.19 4.43 -4.51
CA GLY A 300 -2.61 5.83 -4.58
C GLY A 300 -3.68 6.05 -5.66
N PHE A 301 -4.40 7.18 -5.58
CA PHE A 301 -5.42 7.57 -6.56
C PHE A 301 -4.84 7.71 -7.97
N ASP A 302 -3.62 8.21 -8.09
CA ASP A 302 -2.85 8.30 -9.34
C ASP A 302 -2.59 6.95 -10.01
N ASN A 303 -2.78 5.87 -9.28
CA ASN A 303 -2.60 4.50 -9.75
C ASN A 303 -3.91 3.74 -10.02
N VAL A 304 -5.07 4.38 -9.88
CA VAL A 304 -6.38 3.75 -10.12
C VAL A 304 -6.50 3.20 -11.54
N TYR A 305 -6.02 3.94 -12.54
CA TYR A 305 -6.02 3.46 -13.92
C TYR A 305 -5.12 2.22 -14.09
N HIS A 306 -3.91 2.25 -13.56
CA HIS A 306 -2.95 1.15 -13.69
C HIS A 306 -3.42 -0.11 -12.96
N TRP A 307 -3.56 -0.04 -11.64
CA TRP A 307 -3.93 -1.21 -10.82
C TRP A 307 -5.39 -1.62 -10.93
N GLY A 308 -6.29 -0.66 -11.23
CA GLY A 308 -7.72 -0.92 -11.29
C GLY A 308 -8.24 -1.34 -12.66
N LEU A 309 -7.63 -0.88 -13.76
CA LEU A 309 -8.08 -1.20 -15.11
C LEU A 309 -7.00 -1.90 -15.94
N LEU A 310 -5.80 -1.31 -16.05
CA LEU A 310 -4.75 -1.84 -16.91
C LEU A 310 -4.34 -3.25 -16.48
N ASP A 311 -3.97 -3.43 -15.21
CA ASP A 311 -3.59 -4.74 -14.68
C ASP A 311 -4.73 -5.76 -14.76
N LEU A 312 -5.96 -5.31 -14.51
CA LEU A 312 -7.14 -6.15 -14.63
C LEU A 312 -7.31 -6.68 -16.07
N VAL A 313 -7.11 -5.80 -17.07
CA VAL A 313 -7.16 -6.21 -18.49
C VAL A 313 -6.01 -7.13 -18.84
N LEU A 314 -4.80 -6.90 -18.33
CA LEU A 314 -3.66 -7.79 -18.52
C LEU A 314 -3.97 -9.21 -18.01
N LEU A 315 -4.56 -9.33 -16.82
CA LEU A 315 -5.01 -10.63 -16.28
C LEU A 315 -6.11 -11.25 -17.15
N MET A 316 -7.12 -10.47 -17.55
CA MET A 316 -8.23 -10.93 -18.41
C MET A 316 -7.75 -11.37 -19.80
N ALA A 317 -6.67 -10.80 -20.32
CA ALA A 317 -6.12 -11.15 -21.62
C ALA A 317 -5.56 -12.58 -21.67
N HIS A 318 -5.22 -13.16 -20.53
CA HIS A 318 -4.88 -14.58 -20.40
C HIS A 318 -6.10 -15.52 -20.28
N GLY A 319 -7.30 -15.02 -20.62
CA GLY A 319 -8.54 -15.79 -20.47
C GLY A 319 -8.93 -15.94 -19.00
N ASP A 320 -9.26 -17.17 -18.59
CA ASP A 320 -9.64 -17.48 -17.21
C ASP A 320 -8.47 -18.10 -16.41
N ARG A 321 -7.23 -17.83 -16.84
CA ARG A 321 -6.04 -18.39 -16.20
C ARG A 321 -5.83 -17.87 -14.79
N TYR A 322 -6.11 -16.59 -14.56
CA TYR A 322 -5.76 -15.92 -13.32
C TYR A 322 -6.97 -15.51 -12.48
N VAL A 323 -6.75 -15.46 -11.17
CA VAL A 323 -7.68 -14.86 -10.21
C VAL A 323 -7.68 -13.34 -10.45
N LEU A 324 -8.85 -12.73 -10.45
CA LEU A 324 -8.99 -11.28 -10.54
C LEU A 324 -9.02 -10.68 -9.11
N PRO A 325 -8.53 -9.43 -8.91
CA PRO A 325 -8.57 -8.79 -7.61
C PRO A 325 -9.97 -8.75 -7.00
N GLU A 326 -10.09 -9.13 -5.73
CA GLU A 326 -11.35 -9.00 -4.98
C GLU A 326 -11.63 -7.55 -4.61
N ALA A 327 -10.57 -6.79 -4.30
CA ALA A 327 -10.67 -5.38 -3.97
C ALA A 327 -9.45 -4.57 -4.41
N ASN A 328 -9.70 -3.31 -4.72
CA ASN A 328 -8.72 -2.25 -4.90
C ASN A 328 -9.01 -1.14 -3.90
N ILE A 329 -8.09 -0.92 -2.97
CA ILE A 329 -8.18 0.10 -1.93
C ILE A 329 -7.25 1.25 -2.31
N SER A 330 -7.81 2.31 -2.88
CA SER A 330 -7.05 3.50 -3.24
C SER A 330 -7.07 4.54 -2.11
N ASN A 331 -6.04 5.35 -2.01
CA ASN A 331 -5.99 6.51 -1.12
C ASN A 331 -5.77 7.80 -1.92
N GLU A 332 -6.22 8.90 -1.36
CA GLU A 332 -5.93 10.24 -1.85
C GLU A 332 -4.49 10.67 -1.49
N PHE A 333 -4.10 11.88 -1.91
CA PHE A 333 -2.78 12.41 -1.57
C PHE A 333 -2.70 12.89 -0.12
N TYR A 334 -1.53 12.68 0.45
CA TYR A 334 -1.14 13.19 1.76
C TYR A 334 -0.25 14.40 1.53
N ASP A 335 -0.57 15.53 2.14
CA ASP A 335 0.18 16.77 1.99
C ASP A 335 1.10 16.97 3.21
N LEU A 336 2.07 17.85 3.10
CA LEU A 336 2.96 18.27 4.18
C LEU A 336 2.76 19.76 4.40
N GLU A 337 2.24 20.12 5.58
CA GLU A 337 2.00 21.52 5.96
C GLU A 337 1.23 22.31 4.87
N GLY A 338 0.21 21.67 4.29
CA GLY A 338 -0.69 22.25 3.28
C GLY A 338 -0.17 22.22 1.83
N GLU A 339 1.02 21.67 1.59
CA GLU A 339 1.57 21.52 0.24
C GLU A 339 1.85 20.06 -0.12
N LYS A 340 1.78 19.74 -1.41
CA LYS A 340 2.12 18.41 -1.91
C LYS A 340 3.59 18.07 -1.61
N PHE A 341 3.84 16.84 -1.12
CA PHE A 341 5.19 16.27 -1.04
C PHE A 341 5.92 16.40 -2.38
N SER A 342 7.17 16.84 -2.34
CA SER A 342 7.96 17.08 -3.54
C SER A 342 9.43 16.82 -3.31
N THR A 343 9.95 15.76 -3.90
CA THR A 343 11.39 15.44 -3.89
C THR A 343 12.22 16.53 -4.59
N SER A 344 11.72 17.04 -5.73
CA SER A 344 12.45 18.06 -6.50
C SER A 344 12.54 19.42 -5.81
N ARG A 345 11.61 19.73 -4.89
CA ARG A 345 11.60 20.98 -4.10
C ARG A 345 12.14 20.79 -2.69
N ASN A 346 12.63 19.59 -2.35
CA ASN A 346 13.03 19.20 -1.00
C ASN A 346 11.94 19.49 0.07
N HIS A 347 10.66 19.37 -0.33
CA HIS A 347 9.51 19.53 0.55
C HIS A 347 8.95 18.16 0.90
N LEU A 348 9.63 17.45 1.81
CA LEU A 348 9.28 16.09 2.20
C LEU A 348 9.89 15.73 3.57
N ILE A 349 9.40 14.62 4.14
CA ILE A 349 9.98 13.96 5.30
C ILE A 349 10.20 12.50 4.92
N TRP A 350 11.45 12.06 4.95
CA TRP A 350 11.78 10.66 4.71
C TRP A 350 11.31 9.79 5.88
N SER A 351 10.77 8.64 5.56
CA SER A 351 10.20 7.74 6.58
C SER A 351 11.23 7.24 7.56
N ALA A 352 12.42 6.88 7.07
CA ALA A 352 13.51 6.40 7.92
C ALA A 352 14.00 7.47 8.90
N ASP A 353 14.08 8.73 8.47
CA ASP A 353 14.54 9.84 9.31
C ASP A 353 13.54 10.11 10.45
N LEU A 354 12.24 10.17 10.14
CA LEU A 354 11.22 10.34 11.17
C LEU A 354 11.22 9.19 12.18
N LEU A 355 11.36 7.95 11.70
CA LEU A 355 11.35 6.76 12.53
C LEU A 355 12.63 6.58 13.37
N ALA A 356 13.73 7.27 13.04
CA ALA A 356 14.90 7.36 13.89
C ALA A 356 14.67 8.23 15.14
N GLU A 357 13.75 9.18 15.08
CA GLU A 357 13.46 10.13 16.16
C GLU A 357 12.19 9.81 16.93
N VAL A 358 11.18 9.23 16.26
CA VAL A 358 9.85 9.00 16.80
C VAL A 358 9.56 7.49 16.85
N PRO A 359 9.12 6.94 18.01
CA PRO A 359 8.70 5.54 18.12
C PRO A 359 7.67 5.17 17.05
N ARG A 360 7.91 4.07 16.36
CA ARG A 360 7.10 3.69 15.18
C ARG A 360 5.62 3.46 15.49
N ASP A 361 5.25 2.95 16.65
CA ASP A 361 3.85 2.81 17.04
C ASP A 361 3.11 4.15 17.04
N LEU A 362 3.79 5.23 17.44
CA LEU A 362 3.22 6.59 17.43
C LEU A 362 3.06 7.11 16.00
N VAL A 363 4.06 6.87 15.15
CA VAL A 363 4.00 7.22 13.72
C VAL A 363 2.88 6.45 13.05
N ARG A 364 2.82 5.13 13.21
CA ARG A 364 1.78 4.25 12.64
C ARG A 364 0.38 4.68 13.08
N PHE A 365 0.18 4.94 14.37
CA PHE A 365 -1.10 5.42 14.90
C PHE A 365 -1.51 6.78 14.30
N TYR A 366 -0.57 7.74 14.24
CA TYR A 366 -0.86 9.07 13.70
C TYR A 366 -1.18 9.01 12.21
N LEU A 367 -0.39 8.28 11.43
CA LEU A 367 -0.64 8.09 10.00
C LEU A 367 -1.97 7.38 9.73
N ALA A 368 -2.34 6.39 10.56
CA ALA A 368 -3.66 5.76 10.46
C ALA A 368 -4.79 6.74 10.77
N LEU A 369 -4.65 7.54 11.85
CA LEU A 369 -5.65 8.52 12.27
C LEU A 369 -5.88 9.61 11.21
N THR A 370 -4.84 9.99 10.48
CA THR A 370 -4.86 11.05 9.46
C THR A 370 -4.78 10.50 8.03
N ALA A 371 -4.97 9.19 7.84
CA ALA A 371 -4.85 8.54 6.53
C ALA A 371 -5.72 9.25 5.46
N PRO A 372 -5.16 9.51 4.28
CA PRO A 372 -5.86 10.19 3.20
C PRO A 372 -6.82 9.24 2.46
N GLU A 373 -7.81 8.69 3.16
CA GLU A 373 -8.63 7.59 2.64
C GLU A 373 -9.73 8.05 1.69
N PHE A 374 -10.39 9.17 1.99
CA PHE A 374 -11.55 9.67 1.25
C PHE A 374 -11.37 11.11 0.76
N GLN A 375 -10.34 11.77 1.23
CA GLN A 375 -9.96 13.14 0.87
C GLN A 375 -8.48 13.35 1.13
N ARG A 376 -7.91 14.37 0.54
CA ARG A 376 -6.56 14.80 0.88
C ARG A 376 -6.49 15.18 2.35
N THR A 377 -5.42 14.77 3.01
CA THR A 377 -5.13 15.10 4.41
C THR A 377 -3.70 15.61 4.53
N ASP A 378 -3.34 16.13 5.70
CA ASP A 378 -2.09 16.83 5.89
C ASP A 378 -1.27 16.26 7.05
N PHE A 379 0.04 16.20 6.88
CA PHE A 379 1.01 15.84 7.90
C PHE A 379 1.63 17.07 8.52
N SER A 380 1.72 17.06 9.84
CA SER A 380 2.50 18.05 10.59
C SER A 380 3.24 17.36 11.75
N THR A 381 4.53 17.59 11.87
CA THR A 381 5.35 17.04 12.97
C THR A 381 4.86 17.55 14.35
N ALA A 382 4.42 18.79 14.41
CA ALA A 382 3.85 19.36 15.63
C ALA A 382 2.54 18.66 16.01
N ALA A 383 1.66 18.45 15.05
CA ALA A 383 0.39 17.72 15.26
C ALA A 383 0.62 16.25 15.62
N LEU A 384 1.61 15.57 15.02
CA LEU A 384 1.99 14.21 15.41
C LEU A 384 2.30 14.15 16.91
N THR A 385 3.16 15.05 17.40
CA THR A 385 3.56 15.07 18.82
C THR A 385 2.38 15.38 19.74
N GLU A 386 1.59 16.42 19.44
CA GLU A 386 0.46 16.83 20.27
C GLU A 386 -0.65 15.78 20.30
N VAL A 387 -1.03 15.28 19.12
CA VAL A 387 -2.16 14.34 19.00
C VAL A 387 -1.82 13.01 19.62
N THR A 388 -0.63 12.48 19.41
CA THR A 388 -0.23 11.20 20.02
C THR A 388 -0.12 11.30 21.54
N GLU A 389 0.45 12.38 22.10
CA GLU A 389 0.53 12.57 23.55
C GLU A 389 -0.87 12.65 24.18
N ARG A 390 -1.76 13.45 23.58
CA ARG A 390 -3.10 13.70 24.15
C ARG A 390 -4.04 12.53 23.98
N ARG A 391 -4.06 11.91 22.80
CA ARG A 391 -5.10 10.94 22.44
C ARG A 391 -4.69 9.48 22.62
N LEU A 392 -3.39 9.19 22.64
CA LEU A 392 -2.88 7.84 22.75
C LEU A 392 -2.02 7.65 24.00
N ILE A 393 -0.85 8.29 24.11
CA ILE A 393 0.16 8.03 25.14
C ILE A 393 -0.41 8.29 26.55
N GLY A 394 -0.97 9.47 26.74
CA GLY A 394 -1.52 9.86 28.05
C GLY A 394 -2.63 8.91 28.53
N PRO A 395 -3.71 8.69 27.77
CA PRO A 395 -4.76 7.75 28.14
C PRO A 395 -4.29 6.31 28.31
N TRP A 396 -3.44 5.82 27.40
CA TRP A 396 -2.88 4.47 27.43
C TRP A 396 -2.06 4.21 28.69
N ASN A 397 -1.10 5.09 28.98
CA ASN A 397 -0.22 4.91 30.14
C ASN A 397 -0.96 5.04 31.47
N ARG A 398 -2.00 5.89 31.55
CA ARG A 398 -2.88 5.93 32.74
C ARG A 398 -3.68 4.63 32.92
N LEU A 399 -4.16 4.04 31.82
CA LEU A 399 -4.83 2.74 31.87
C LEU A 399 -3.86 1.64 32.34
N ALA A 400 -2.63 1.64 31.82
CA ALA A 400 -1.58 0.69 32.22
C ALA A 400 -1.26 0.80 33.72
N GLU A 401 -1.15 2.03 34.25
CA GLU A 401 -0.95 2.26 35.69
C GLU A 401 -2.10 1.73 36.53
N ALA A 402 -3.34 2.03 36.14
CA ALA A 402 -4.53 1.58 36.86
C ALA A 402 -4.64 0.05 36.86
N LEU A 403 -4.38 -0.61 35.73
CA LEU A 403 -4.38 -2.08 35.64
C LEU A 403 -3.32 -2.72 36.54
N ASN A 404 -2.09 -2.21 36.53
CA ASN A 404 -1.01 -2.73 37.37
C ASN A 404 -1.31 -2.56 38.89
N ALA A 405 -2.07 -1.54 39.27
CA ALA A 405 -2.51 -1.35 40.63
C ALA A 405 -3.63 -2.33 41.05
N LEU A 406 -4.53 -2.67 40.12
CA LEU A 406 -5.65 -3.59 40.34
C LEU A 406 -5.24 -5.06 40.31
N ALA A 407 -4.39 -5.44 39.36
CA ALA A 407 -3.96 -6.81 39.13
C ALA A 407 -2.52 -6.83 38.64
N PRO A 408 -1.52 -6.82 39.55
CA PRO A 408 -0.11 -6.90 39.16
C PRO A 408 0.16 -8.15 38.35
N ALA A 409 0.92 -8.02 37.26
CA ALA A 409 1.28 -9.12 36.40
C ALA A 409 2.08 -10.20 37.18
N GLY A 410 1.73 -11.46 36.95
CA GLY A 410 2.37 -12.61 37.63
C GLY A 410 1.95 -12.81 39.08
N ALA A 411 1.07 -11.97 39.64
CA ALA A 411 0.53 -12.12 40.98
C ALA A 411 -0.84 -12.80 40.97
N GLY A 412 -0.87 -14.12 41.10
CA GLY A 412 -2.08 -14.86 41.42
C GLY A 412 -2.65 -15.76 40.32
N SER A 413 -3.75 -16.42 40.68
CA SER A 413 -4.50 -17.32 39.80
C SER A 413 -5.32 -16.54 38.76
N PRO A 414 -5.71 -17.14 37.62
CA PRO A 414 -6.61 -16.51 36.64
C PRO A 414 -7.90 -15.99 37.29
N LEU A 415 -8.27 -14.76 36.97
CA LEU A 415 -9.48 -14.10 37.45
C LEU A 415 -10.71 -14.52 36.67
N PRO A 416 -11.87 -14.74 37.30
CA PRO A 416 -13.11 -15.07 36.61
C PRO A 416 -13.65 -13.86 35.82
N THR A 417 -14.38 -14.13 34.72
CA THR A 417 -15.08 -13.13 33.92
C THR A 417 -16.58 -13.37 33.93
N THR A 418 -17.37 -12.32 33.82
CA THR A 418 -18.82 -12.42 33.69
C THR A 418 -19.24 -12.61 32.23
N ALA A 419 -20.47 -13.10 32.01
CA ALA A 419 -21.05 -13.12 30.66
C ALA A 419 -21.08 -11.72 30.03
N THR A 420 -21.47 -10.70 30.82
CA THR A 420 -21.49 -9.30 30.39
C THR A 420 -20.08 -8.77 30.02
N GLY A 421 -19.06 -9.16 30.80
CA GLY A 421 -17.66 -8.81 30.49
C GLY A 421 -17.20 -9.42 29.17
N ARG A 422 -17.53 -10.68 28.92
CA ARG A 422 -17.25 -11.39 27.66
C ARG A 422 -17.97 -10.75 26.47
N ASP A 423 -19.26 -10.43 26.60
CA ASP A 423 -20.03 -9.74 25.56
C ASP A 423 -19.44 -8.36 25.22
N ARG A 424 -18.98 -7.61 26.22
CA ARG A 424 -18.32 -6.32 26.02
C ARG A 424 -16.98 -6.46 25.29
N ALA A 425 -16.18 -7.47 25.63
CA ALA A 425 -14.92 -7.77 24.95
C ALA A 425 -15.16 -8.18 23.50
N ALA A 426 -16.12 -9.08 23.24
CA ALA A 426 -16.54 -9.45 21.90
C ALA A 426 -17.04 -8.25 21.10
N GLY A 427 -17.80 -7.34 21.73
CA GLY A 427 -18.26 -6.11 21.08
C GLY A 427 -17.14 -5.11 20.72
N ILE A 428 -16.00 -5.12 21.43
CA ILE A 428 -14.79 -4.39 21.00
C ILE A 428 -14.27 -5.02 19.72
N ILE A 429 -14.04 -6.33 19.69
CA ILE A 429 -13.50 -7.04 18.53
C ILE A 429 -14.38 -6.82 17.31
N GLU A 430 -15.70 -6.97 17.45
CA GLU A 430 -16.65 -6.79 16.35
C GLU A 430 -16.59 -5.37 15.76
N ARG A 431 -16.49 -4.35 16.60
CA ARG A 431 -16.35 -2.95 16.14
C ARG A 431 -15.09 -2.74 15.31
N PHE A 432 -13.97 -3.37 15.67
CA PHE A 432 -12.74 -3.28 14.88
C PHE A 432 -12.83 -4.11 13.60
N ARG A 433 -13.47 -5.27 13.60
CA ARG A 433 -13.73 -6.05 12.39
C ARG A 433 -14.44 -5.22 11.32
N LEU A 434 -15.46 -4.45 11.68
CA LEU A 434 -16.18 -3.57 10.75
C LEU A 434 -15.29 -2.52 10.08
N THR A 435 -14.13 -2.20 10.65
CA THR A 435 -13.20 -1.21 10.09
C THR A 435 -11.93 -1.83 9.49
N TYR A 436 -11.71 -3.12 9.71
CA TYR A 436 -10.60 -3.87 9.10
C TYR A 436 -11.05 -4.77 7.93
N GLU A 437 -12.31 -5.17 7.86
CA GLU A 437 -12.88 -5.91 6.72
C GLU A 437 -12.96 -5.02 5.47
N LEU A 438 -12.79 -5.63 4.26
CA LEU A 438 -12.74 -4.90 2.99
C LEU A 438 -13.94 -3.99 2.73
N ASP A 439 -15.15 -4.45 3.09
CA ASP A 439 -16.39 -3.70 2.86
C ASP A 439 -16.47 -2.38 3.67
N GLY A 440 -15.72 -2.30 4.76
CA GLY A 440 -15.69 -1.15 5.66
C GLY A 440 -14.29 -0.65 5.96
N PHE A 441 -13.28 -1.08 5.22
CA PHE A 441 -11.87 -0.81 5.52
C PHE A 441 -11.59 0.69 5.69
N ASN A 442 -11.15 1.06 6.90
CA ASN A 442 -10.93 2.45 7.26
C ASN A 442 -9.94 2.58 8.43
N LEU A 443 -8.72 3.00 8.13
CA LEU A 443 -7.66 3.20 9.12
C LEU A 443 -8.00 4.29 10.14
N GLY A 444 -8.55 5.42 9.66
CA GLY A 444 -8.92 6.53 10.52
C GLY A 444 -9.94 6.11 11.58
N ARG A 445 -10.97 5.36 11.19
CA ARG A 445 -11.95 4.80 12.13
C ARG A 445 -11.33 3.76 13.05
N SER A 446 -10.39 2.96 12.58
CA SER A 446 -9.69 1.98 13.43
C SER A 446 -8.88 2.70 14.53
N ALA A 447 -8.14 3.75 14.18
CA ALA A 447 -7.43 4.57 15.15
C ALA A 447 -8.39 5.28 16.14
N GLU A 448 -9.52 5.81 15.66
CA GLU A 448 -10.56 6.38 16.51
C GLU A 448 -11.20 5.34 17.44
N ASN A 449 -11.38 4.10 17.00
CA ASN A 449 -11.86 3.02 17.85
C ASN A 449 -10.88 2.72 19.00
N VAL A 450 -9.55 2.81 18.76
CA VAL A 450 -8.53 2.71 19.83
C VAL A 450 -8.77 3.81 20.87
N VAL A 451 -8.88 5.07 20.44
CA VAL A 451 -9.09 6.21 21.33
C VAL A 451 -10.37 6.06 22.16
N ALA A 452 -11.48 5.75 21.49
CA ALA A 452 -12.78 5.60 22.18
C ALA A 452 -12.77 4.44 23.20
N ALA A 453 -12.12 3.33 22.87
CA ALA A 453 -11.99 2.21 23.80
C ALA A 453 -11.08 2.56 24.98
N LEU A 454 -9.96 3.27 24.74
CA LEU A 454 -9.06 3.76 25.81
C LEU A 454 -9.79 4.68 26.78
N ASP A 455 -10.52 5.67 26.29
CA ASP A 455 -11.25 6.62 27.13
C ASP A 455 -12.28 5.91 28.01
N ARG A 456 -13.02 4.97 27.44
CA ARG A 456 -14.01 4.16 28.17
C ARG A 456 -13.33 3.27 29.22
N LEU A 457 -12.30 2.51 28.85
CA LEU A 457 -11.64 1.58 29.76
C LEU A 457 -10.88 2.30 30.88
N ALA A 458 -10.26 3.46 30.56
CA ALA A 458 -9.65 4.31 31.56
C ALA A 458 -10.65 4.92 32.54
N ALA A 459 -11.89 5.17 32.12
CA ALA A 459 -12.98 5.58 33.05
C ALA A 459 -13.38 4.42 33.94
N VAL A 460 -13.64 3.23 33.38
CA VAL A 460 -13.97 2.02 34.13
C VAL A 460 -12.88 1.64 35.14
N ALA A 461 -11.59 1.77 34.75
CA ALA A 461 -10.47 1.45 35.64
C ALA A 461 -10.39 2.35 36.89
N ARG A 462 -10.96 3.55 36.84
CA ARG A 462 -10.98 4.52 37.96
C ARG A 462 -12.20 4.40 38.88
N GLU A 463 -13.20 3.61 38.51
CA GLU A 463 -14.36 3.40 39.34
C GLU A 463 -13.95 2.75 40.67
N PRO A 464 -14.48 3.23 41.80
CA PRO A 464 -14.23 2.59 43.10
C PRO A 464 -14.68 1.12 43.08
N ARG A 465 -13.82 0.23 43.54
CA ARG A 465 -14.10 -1.21 43.65
C ARG A 465 -13.89 -1.71 45.06
N GLU A 466 -14.63 -2.73 45.42
CA GLU A 466 -14.34 -3.48 46.64
C GLU A 466 -12.96 -4.13 46.53
N ARG A 467 -12.27 -4.32 47.65
CA ARG A 467 -10.87 -4.82 47.67
C ARG A 467 -10.71 -6.19 47.01
N ASP A 468 -11.79 -6.99 46.95
CA ASP A 468 -11.79 -8.36 46.43
C ASP A 468 -12.69 -8.52 45.18
N ASP A 469 -12.96 -7.44 44.42
CA ASP A 469 -13.76 -7.51 43.18
C ASP A 469 -12.97 -8.21 42.05
N ALA A 470 -12.84 -9.53 42.17
CA ALA A 470 -12.17 -10.39 41.20
C ALA A 470 -12.91 -10.44 39.85
N LEU A 471 -14.25 -10.39 39.84
CA LEU A 471 -15.08 -10.41 38.64
C LEU A 471 -14.94 -9.11 37.85
N GLY A 472 -15.12 -7.96 38.51
CA GLY A 472 -14.97 -6.66 37.82
C GLY A 472 -13.55 -6.40 37.31
N THR A 473 -12.53 -6.89 38.03
CA THR A 473 -11.13 -6.83 37.59
C THR A 473 -10.89 -7.76 36.42
N GLY A 474 -11.41 -9.00 36.43
CA GLY A 474 -11.33 -9.94 35.34
C GLY A 474 -12.02 -9.40 34.07
N ASP A 475 -13.20 -8.82 34.19
CA ASP A 475 -13.93 -8.19 33.08
C ASP A 475 -13.16 -7.02 32.46
N LEU A 476 -12.50 -6.19 33.27
CA LEU A 476 -11.66 -5.09 32.77
C LEU A 476 -10.43 -5.60 32.03
N LEU A 477 -9.70 -6.55 32.61
CA LEU A 477 -8.54 -7.18 31.95
C LEU A 477 -8.91 -7.80 30.61
N LEU A 478 -10.05 -8.51 30.56
CA LEU A 478 -10.53 -9.13 29.32
C LEU A 478 -10.80 -8.09 28.23
N GLN A 479 -11.46 -6.99 28.57
CA GLN A 479 -11.72 -5.91 27.62
C GLN A 479 -10.44 -5.18 27.19
N VAL A 480 -9.45 -5.02 28.07
CA VAL A 480 -8.14 -4.45 27.72
C VAL A 480 -7.34 -5.39 26.81
N ARG A 481 -7.40 -6.72 27.07
CA ARG A 481 -6.83 -7.71 26.14
C ARG A 481 -7.45 -7.59 24.75
N ALA A 482 -8.79 -7.49 24.68
CA ALA A 482 -9.50 -7.33 23.41
C ALA A 482 -9.08 -6.02 22.69
N LEU A 483 -8.96 -4.90 23.42
CA LEU A 483 -8.44 -3.65 22.84
C LEU A 483 -7.02 -3.82 22.32
N LEU A 484 -6.13 -4.43 23.09
CA LEU A 484 -4.73 -4.64 22.70
C LEU A 484 -4.63 -5.52 21.45
N ALA A 485 -5.38 -6.63 21.38
CA ALA A 485 -5.46 -7.50 20.21
C ALA A 485 -5.94 -6.75 18.96
N CYS A 486 -6.98 -5.91 19.12
CA CYS A 486 -7.50 -5.09 18.01
C CYS A 486 -6.56 -3.95 17.61
N ALA A 487 -5.81 -3.38 18.56
CA ALA A 487 -4.81 -2.34 18.27
C ALA A 487 -3.49 -2.89 17.71
N ALA A 488 -3.22 -4.19 17.85
CA ALA A 488 -1.98 -4.84 17.45
C ALA A 488 -1.55 -4.57 15.98
N PRO A 489 -2.46 -4.48 14.98
CA PRO A 489 -2.07 -4.11 13.63
C PRO A 489 -1.51 -2.67 13.51
N LEU A 490 -1.87 -1.78 14.43
CA LEU A 490 -1.40 -0.38 14.48
C LEU A 490 -0.20 -0.22 15.43
N LEU A 491 -0.27 -0.81 16.64
CA LEU A 491 0.72 -0.67 17.72
C LEU A 491 1.54 -1.96 17.83
N ILE A 492 2.41 -2.15 16.88
CA ILE A 492 3.11 -3.43 16.68
C ILE A 492 4.15 -3.73 17.75
N ASP A 493 4.83 -2.70 18.31
CA ASP A 493 5.83 -2.87 19.38
C ASP A 493 5.15 -3.18 20.71
N ALA A 494 4.09 -2.45 21.04
CA ALA A 494 3.30 -2.74 22.23
C ALA A 494 2.67 -4.16 22.18
N ALA A 495 2.19 -4.58 21.02
CA ALA A 495 1.69 -5.93 20.80
C ALA A 495 2.77 -7.00 20.94
N ALA A 496 3.97 -6.77 20.37
CA ALA A 496 5.11 -7.68 20.48
C ALA A 496 5.56 -7.83 21.95
N GLU A 497 5.65 -6.72 22.70
CA GLU A 497 5.98 -6.74 24.12
C GLU A 497 4.96 -7.57 24.93
N ALA A 498 3.66 -7.34 24.68
CA ALA A 498 2.60 -8.10 25.36
C ALA A 498 2.63 -9.60 25.02
N THR A 499 2.85 -9.94 23.75
CA THR A 499 2.98 -11.34 23.30
C THR A 499 4.20 -12.01 23.95
N ALA A 500 5.33 -11.32 24.02
CA ALA A 500 6.54 -11.80 24.72
C ALA A 500 6.29 -12.03 26.22
N ALA A 501 5.38 -11.26 26.83
CA ALA A 501 4.91 -11.46 28.20
C ALA A 501 3.82 -12.56 28.33
N GLY A 502 3.48 -13.27 27.26
CA GLY A 502 2.53 -14.39 27.26
C GLY A 502 1.06 -13.99 27.10
N VAL A 503 0.77 -12.76 26.68
CA VAL A 503 -0.60 -12.33 26.38
C VAL A 503 -1.02 -12.90 25.02
N ASP A 504 -2.12 -13.65 24.99
CA ASP A 504 -2.73 -14.12 23.76
C ASP A 504 -3.54 -12.99 23.10
N LEU A 505 -3.17 -12.62 21.87
CA LEU A 505 -3.80 -11.56 21.08
C LEU A 505 -4.70 -12.10 19.94
N ALA A 506 -5.12 -13.36 20.01
CA ALA A 506 -6.06 -13.92 19.05
C ALA A 506 -7.41 -13.15 19.09
N LEU A 507 -7.99 -12.96 17.90
CA LEU A 507 -9.29 -12.29 17.69
C LEU A 507 -10.46 -13.28 17.76
N ASP A 508 -10.47 -14.12 18.80
CA ASP A 508 -11.49 -15.15 18.96
C ASP A 508 -12.88 -14.55 19.23
N ALA A 509 -13.88 -15.15 18.60
CA ALA A 509 -15.27 -14.78 18.85
C ALA A 509 -15.72 -15.19 20.25
N GLU A 510 -15.21 -16.32 20.75
CA GLU A 510 -15.54 -16.83 22.08
C GLU A 510 -14.50 -16.35 23.09
N GLN A 511 -14.97 -15.57 24.07
CA GLN A 511 -14.10 -14.99 25.07
C GLN A 511 -13.98 -15.91 26.31
N PRO A 512 -12.78 -16.00 26.93
CA PRO A 512 -12.53 -16.94 28.01
C PRO A 512 -13.27 -16.60 29.32
N GLU A 513 -13.68 -17.64 30.04
CA GLU A 513 -14.33 -17.51 31.36
C GLU A 513 -13.37 -17.07 32.49
N LYS A 514 -12.05 -17.16 32.21
CA LYS A 514 -10.99 -16.72 33.14
C LYS A 514 -9.88 -16.04 32.35
N ILE A 515 -9.26 -15.02 32.94
CA ILE A 515 -8.14 -14.31 32.38
C ILE A 515 -6.97 -14.22 33.35
N THR A 516 -5.77 -14.54 32.90
CA THR A 516 -4.55 -14.36 33.69
C THR A 516 -4.18 -12.87 33.71
N PRO A 517 -3.90 -12.28 34.89
CA PRO A 517 -3.42 -10.92 34.99
C PRO A 517 -2.16 -10.68 34.16
N PHE A 518 -2.14 -9.59 33.43
CA PHE A 518 -1.00 -9.18 32.59
C PHE A 518 -0.75 -7.67 32.73
N ALA A 519 0.48 -7.24 32.44
CA ALA A 519 0.79 -5.82 32.34
C ALA A 519 0.45 -5.31 30.93
N LEU A 520 -0.25 -4.18 30.85
CA LEU A 520 -0.38 -3.44 29.61
C LEU A 520 0.95 -2.71 29.36
N PRO A 521 1.65 -2.97 28.24
CA PRO A 521 2.90 -2.28 27.92
C PRO A 521 2.73 -0.77 27.91
N ARG A 522 3.71 -0.04 28.39
CA ARG A 522 3.68 1.44 28.36
C ARG A 522 4.17 1.93 27.01
N LEU A 523 3.48 2.92 26.47
CA LEU A 523 3.95 3.60 25.27
C LEU A 523 5.02 4.64 25.63
N PRO A 524 6.13 4.66 24.87
CA PRO A 524 7.17 5.67 25.06
C PRO A 524 6.65 7.05 24.65
N ARG A 525 7.21 8.11 25.25
CA ARG A 525 6.95 9.48 24.78
C ARG A 525 7.78 9.74 23.54
N ALA A 526 7.22 10.47 22.57
CA ALA A 526 8.02 11.05 21.52
C ALA A 526 9.07 11.97 22.17
N ALA A 527 10.34 11.77 21.85
CA ALA A 527 11.32 12.84 22.09
C ALA A 527 10.77 14.06 21.35
N ARG A 528 10.88 15.27 21.95
CA ARG A 528 10.43 16.49 21.26
C ARG A 528 11.16 16.51 19.91
N ALA A 529 10.43 16.25 18.83
CA ALA A 529 10.98 16.29 17.49
C ALA A 529 11.53 17.71 17.27
N GLY A 530 12.82 17.84 17.40
CA GLY A 530 13.52 19.02 16.92
C GLY A 530 13.25 19.03 15.41
N ALA A 531 12.92 20.19 14.85
CA ALA A 531 12.58 20.32 13.45
C ALA A 531 13.67 19.63 12.60
N ALA A 532 13.40 18.39 12.19
CA ALA A 532 14.25 17.64 11.26
C ALA A 532 14.11 18.29 9.87
N ARG A 533 14.71 19.45 9.71
CA ARG A 533 15.05 20.01 8.40
C ARG A 533 16.40 19.40 8.05
N THR A 534 16.38 18.32 7.29
CA THR A 534 17.61 17.83 6.67
C THR A 534 18.07 18.89 5.66
N GLU A 535 19.08 19.67 6.02
CA GLU A 535 19.88 20.38 5.04
C GLU A 535 20.58 19.32 4.18
N VAL A 536 20.06 19.10 3.00
CA VAL A 536 20.81 18.37 1.97
C VAL A 536 21.86 19.35 1.47
N ALA A 537 23.12 19.00 1.66
CA ALA A 537 24.24 19.71 1.05
C ALA A 537 24.00 19.86 -0.46
N ALA A 538 24.24 21.07 -0.95
CA ALA A 538 24.02 21.54 -2.32
C ALA A 538 24.80 20.72 -3.36
#